data_0dce7c8589f6c32dc6aac56e4f151edb
#
_entry.id   0dce7c8589f6c32dc6aac56e4f151edb
#
_cell.length_a   1.000
_cell.length_b   1.000
_cell.length_c   1.000
_cell.angle_alpha   90.00
_cell.angle_beta   90.00
_cell.angle_gamma   90.00
#
_symmetry.space_group_name_H-M   'P 1'
#
loop_
_entity.id
_entity.type
_entity.pdbx_description
1 polymer ?
#
loop_
_entity_poly.entity_id
_entity_poly.type
_entity_poly.pdbx_seq_one_letter_code
_entity_poly.pdbx_strand_id
1 'polypeptide(L)'
;MPLLFLFQQQIPKADLYHSAVTGYGGILGSLAKYLTGKPYVLTEHGIYPREREEELLQADWVLPSLRSTWISMFYNLSKCAYYYADKVTALFESASQKQIEIGCDKNKCTIVENGIHSECFKDMPFRKSDDSVNIGAFLRFAPIKDIKTLIYAFFELTQKLDDINLYLLGGTDDEEYKEECIALIK
;
A
#
# COMPACT_ATOMS: atom_id res chain seq x y z
N MET A 1 10.29 22.89 -8.05
CA MET A 1 9.89 22.31 -6.74
C MET A 1 8.44 21.82 -6.83
N PRO A 2 8.14 20.55 -6.55
CA PRO A 2 6.79 19.99 -6.73
C PRO A 2 5.68 20.73 -5.98
N LEU A 3 5.92 21.17 -4.74
CA LEU A 3 4.92 21.90 -3.95
C LEU A 3 4.51 23.22 -4.56
N LEU A 4 5.46 24.01 -5.10
CA LEU A 4 5.14 25.27 -5.76
C LEU A 4 4.28 25.05 -7.00
N PHE A 5 4.54 23.98 -7.76
CA PHE A 5 3.71 23.59 -8.89
C PHE A 5 2.28 23.24 -8.45
N LEU A 6 2.15 22.50 -7.35
CA LEU A 6 0.82 22.14 -6.80
C LEU A 6 0.01 23.38 -6.38
N PHE A 7 0.64 24.34 -5.73
CA PHE A 7 -0.05 25.58 -5.29
C PHE A 7 -0.46 26.51 -6.45
N GLN A 8 0.09 26.31 -7.63
CA GLN A 8 -0.29 27.05 -8.85
C GLN A 8 -1.45 26.38 -9.61
N GLN A 9 -1.86 25.18 -9.22
CA GLN A 9 -2.93 24.48 -9.89
C GLN A 9 -4.29 25.13 -9.60
N GLN A 10 -5.14 25.20 -10.62
CA GLN A 10 -6.52 25.58 -10.44
C GLN A 10 -7.29 24.42 -9.80
N ILE A 11 -7.95 24.69 -8.68
CA ILE A 11 -8.81 23.72 -8.04
C ILE A 11 -10.14 23.63 -8.82
N PRO A 12 -10.49 22.46 -9.38
CA PRO A 12 -11.75 22.29 -10.08
C PRO A 12 -12.93 22.49 -9.12
N LYS A 13 -14.03 23.04 -9.60
CA LYS A 13 -15.25 23.17 -8.81
C LYS A 13 -15.85 21.77 -8.56
N ALA A 14 -16.09 21.45 -7.31
CA ALA A 14 -16.68 20.19 -6.88
C ALA A 14 -17.48 20.39 -5.59
N ASP A 15 -18.39 19.47 -5.30
CA ASP A 15 -19.14 19.47 -4.05
C ASP A 15 -18.41 18.73 -2.93
N LEU A 16 -17.48 17.84 -3.28
CA LEU A 16 -16.61 17.10 -2.40
C LEU A 16 -15.26 16.85 -3.07
N TYR A 17 -14.20 16.93 -2.30
CA TYR A 17 -12.86 16.56 -2.73
C TYR A 17 -12.41 15.25 -2.07
N HIS A 18 -11.73 14.40 -2.81
CA HIS A 18 -11.23 13.13 -2.32
C HIS A 18 -9.79 12.92 -2.80
N SER A 19 -8.91 12.54 -1.89
CA SER A 19 -7.56 12.06 -2.24
C SER A 19 -7.34 10.65 -1.71
N ALA A 20 -6.60 9.84 -2.49
CA ALA A 20 -6.29 8.46 -2.17
C ALA A 20 -4.90 8.28 -1.52
N VAL A 21 -4.28 9.38 -1.10
CA VAL A 21 -2.94 9.40 -0.48
C VAL A 21 -2.72 10.72 0.25
N THR A 22 -1.93 10.71 1.33
CA THR A 22 -1.61 11.93 2.09
C THR A 22 -0.62 12.83 1.36
N GLY A 23 0.45 12.34 0.81
CA GLY A 23 1.52 13.08 0.15
C GLY A 23 1.08 14.32 -0.65
N TYR A 24 1.49 14.43 -1.87
CA TYR A 24 1.13 15.59 -2.72
C TYR A 24 -0.36 15.66 -3.04
N GLY A 25 -1.04 14.52 -3.20
CA GLY A 25 -2.48 14.45 -3.40
C GLY A 25 -3.25 14.96 -2.17
N GLY A 26 -2.79 14.61 -0.97
CA GLY A 26 -3.35 15.10 0.29
C GLY A 26 -3.19 16.61 0.47
N ILE A 27 -2.06 17.18 0.00
CA ILE A 27 -1.87 18.64 0.02
C ILE A 27 -2.82 19.35 -0.94
N LEU A 28 -3.06 18.79 -2.14
CA LEU A 28 -4.07 19.36 -3.05
C LEU A 28 -5.48 19.30 -2.46
N GLY A 29 -5.86 18.17 -1.83
CA GLY A 29 -7.13 18.05 -1.12
C GLY A 29 -7.26 19.06 0.02
N SER A 30 -6.19 19.26 0.79
CA SER A 30 -6.11 20.26 1.86
C SER A 30 -6.26 21.69 1.32
N LEU A 31 -5.61 22.01 0.22
CA LEU A 31 -5.73 23.30 -0.46
C LEU A 31 -7.15 23.54 -0.98
N ALA A 32 -7.75 22.50 -1.60
CA ALA A 32 -9.11 22.56 -2.06
C ALA A 32 -10.09 22.82 -0.91
N LYS A 33 -9.95 22.10 0.20
CA LYS A 33 -10.74 22.34 1.44
C LYS A 33 -10.56 23.76 1.95
N TYR A 34 -9.32 24.24 2.04
CA TYR A 34 -9.01 25.56 2.55
C TYR A 34 -9.63 26.68 1.70
N LEU A 35 -9.51 26.58 0.37
CA LEU A 35 -9.97 27.62 -0.55
C LEU A 35 -11.49 27.61 -0.76
N THR A 36 -12.12 26.45 -0.70
CA THR A 36 -13.55 26.32 -1.09
C THR A 36 -14.48 26.06 0.09
N GLY A 37 -13.97 25.63 1.24
CA GLY A 37 -14.77 25.19 2.38
C GLY A 37 -15.54 23.88 2.16
N LYS A 38 -15.43 23.25 0.97
CA LYS A 38 -16.14 22.02 0.64
C LYS A 38 -15.59 20.82 1.41
N PRO A 39 -16.40 19.76 1.63
CA PRO A 39 -15.94 18.54 2.29
C PRO A 39 -14.71 17.92 1.62
N TYR A 40 -13.80 17.41 2.45
CA TYR A 40 -12.60 16.70 2.00
C TYR A 40 -12.49 15.34 2.68
N VAL A 41 -12.44 14.28 1.89
CA VAL A 41 -12.23 12.89 2.33
C VAL A 41 -10.85 12.42 1.91
N LEU A 42 -10.14 11.79 2.82
CA LEU A 42 -8.83 11.19 2.58
C LEU A 42 -8.93 9.67 2.77
N THR A 43 -8.53 8.91 1.76
CA THR A 43 -8.37 7.46 1.84
C THR A 43 -6.90 7.09 1.76
N GLU A 44 -6.41 6.26 2.67
CA GLU A 44 -5.06 5.69 2.59
C GLU A 44 -5.12 4.17 2.49
N HIS A 45 -4.47 3.63 1.45
CA HIS A 45 -4.27 2.19 1.26
C HIS A 45 -3.00 1.68 1.95
N GLY A 46 -2.03 2.54 2.19
CA GLY A 46 -0.81 2.32 2.94
C GLY A 46 -0.50 3.55 3.79
N ILE A 47 0.51 3.48 4.63
CA ILE A 47 0.94 4.62 5.46
C ILE A 47 2.06 5.37 4.72
N TYR A 48 1.66 6.31 3.87
CA TYR A 48 2.56 7.02 2.95
C TYR A 48 3.85 7.55 3.57
N PRO A 49 3.87 8.26 4.73
CA PRO A 49 5.12 8.76 5.28
C PRO A 49 6.07 7.65 5.71
N ARG A 50 5.58 6.48 6.13
CA ARG A 50 6.43 5.31 6.45
C ARG A 50 7.04 4.70 5.20
N GLU A 51 6.27 4.56 4.14
CA GLU A 51 6.79 4.06 2.85
C GLU A 51 7.90 4.99 2.33
N ARG A 52 7.70 6.31 2.43
CA ARG A 52 8.73 7.30 2.05
C ARG A 52 9.96 7.25 2.96
N GLU A 53 9.77 7.03 4.26
CA GLU A 53 10.88 6.85 5.21
C GLU A 53 11.73 5.63 4.83
N GLU A 54 11.12 4.48 4.60
CA GLU A 54 11.80 3.23 4.20
C GLU A 54 12.58 3.41 2.89
N GLU A 55 11.96 4.04 1.88
CA GLU A 55 12.64 4.35 0.61
C GLU A 55 13.83 5.30 0.80
N LEU A 56 13.67 6.36 1.59
CA LEU A 56 14.74 7.33 1.83
C LEU A 56 15.91 6.74 2.62
N LEU A 57 15.65 5.79 3.51
CA LEU A 57 16.70 5.10 4.26
C LEU A 57 17.55 4.19 3.35
N GLN A 58 16.94 3.61 2.31
CA GLN A 58 17.60 2.75 1.33
C GLN A 58 18.20 3.51 0.14
N ALA A 59 17.79 4.76 -0.08
CA ALA A 59 18.17 5.52 -1.25
C ALA A 59 19.63 6.01 -1.22
N ASP A 60 20.41 5.62 -2.22
CA ASP A 60 21.81 6.06 -2.37
C ASP A 60 21.94 7.50 -2.91
N TRP A 61 20.92 7.99 -3.61
CA TRP A 61 20.88 9.34 -4.18
C TRP A 61 20.59 10.44 -3.16
N VAL A 62 20.12 10.10 -1.95
CA VAL A 62 19.82 11.05 -0.89
C VAL A 62 21.03 11.22 0.02
N LEU A 63 21.52 12.45 0.14
CA LEU A 63 22.60 12.77 1.08
C LEU A 63 22.17 12.39 2.51
N PRO A 64 23.00 11.64 3.25
CA PRO A 64 22.66 11.19 4.61
C PRO A 64 22.25 12.32 5.55
N SER A 65 22.89 13.50 5.43
CA SER A 65 22.57 14.70 6.22
C SER A 65 21.19 15.31 5.93
N LEU A 66 20.58 14.98 4.79
CA LEU A 66 19.25 15.49 4.40
C LEU A 66 18.12 14.48 4.62
N ARG A 67 18.44 13.22 4.92
CA ARG A 67 17.42 12.14 5.09
C ARG A 67 16.38 12.52 6.13
N SER A 68 16.79 12.94 7.32
CA SER A 68 15.87 13.31 8.40
C SER A 68 14.96 14.49 8.01
N THR A 69 15.47 15.44 7.24
CA THR A 69 14.70 16.59 6.74
C THR A 69 13.60 16.13 5.77
N TRP A 70 13.94 15.25 4.82
CA TRP A 70 12.98 14.69 3.88
C TRP A 70 11.92 13.83 4.58
N ILE A 71 12.32 12.98 5.51
CA ILE A 71 11.41 12.17 6.31
C ILE A 71 10.43 13.06 7.06
N SER A 72 10.94 14.06 7.79
CA SER A 72 10.12 15.02 8.52
C SER A 72 9.14 15.76 7.61
N MET A 73 9.59 16.11 6.40
CA MET A 73 8.73 16.76 5.40
C MET A 73 7.53 15.88 5.05
N PHE A 74 7.74 14.59 4.75
CA PHE A 74 6.64 13.69 4.38
C PHE A 74 5.67 13.43 5.54
N TYR A 75 6.16 13.32 6.77
CA TYR A 75 5.30 13.26 7.95
C TYR A 75 4.47 14.53 8.13
N ASN A 76 5.05 15.71 7.89
CA ASN A 76 4.33 16.99 7.99
C ASN A 76 3.31 17.17 6.87
N LEU A 77 3.57 16.69 5.64
CA LEU A 77 2.57 16.67 4.58
C LEU A 77 1.36 15.80 4.98
N SER A 78 1.62 14.65 5.57
CA SER A 78 0.54 13.76 6.06
C SER A 78 -0.25 14.37 7.20
N LYS A 79 0.40 14.99 8.18
CA LYS A 79 -0.28 15.72 9.26
C LYS A 79 -1.15 16.85 8.73
N CYS A 80 -0.68 17.59 7.73
CA CYS A 80 -1.45 18.64 7.08
C CYS A 80 -2.71 18.05 6.42
N ALA A 81 -2.59 16.93 5.69
CA ALA A 81 -3.72 16.27 5.08
C ALA A 81 -4.74 15.77 6.11
N TYR A 82 -4.30 15.17 7.21
CA TYR A 82 -5.18 14.76 8.32
C TYR A 82 -5.89 15.93 9.00
N TYR A 83 -5.18 17.04 9.17
CA TYR A 83 -5.76 18.24 9.78
C TYR A 83 -6.94 18.78 8.97
N TYR A 84 -6.79 18.92 7.65
CA TYR A 84 -7.81 19.48 6.76
C TYR A 84 -8.91 18.50 6.36
N ALA A 85 -8.65 17.19 6.37
CA ALA A 85 -9.66 16.19 6.06
C ALA A 85 -10.81 16.22 7.07
N ASP A 86 -12.05 16.12 6.58
CA ASP A 86 -13.24 15.94 7.40
C ASP A 86 -13.40 14.47 7.82
N LYS A 87 -13.01 13.54 6.93
CA LYS A 87 -12.94 12.11 7.19
C LYS A 87 -11.67 11.52 6.62
N VAL A 88 -11.11 10.56 7.35
CA VAL A 88 -9.92 9.79 6.96
C VAL A 88 -10.28 8.32 7.01
N THR A 89 -10.04 7.59 5.92
CA THR A 89 -10.35 6.16 5.86
C THR A 89 -9.07 5.34 5.76
N ALA A 90 -9.06 4.22 6.46
CA ALA A 90 -8.03 3.18 6.40
C ALA A 90 -8.66 1.85 6.01
N LEU A 91 -7.87 0.90 5.53
CA LEU A 91 -8.35 -0.42 5.13
C LEU A 91 -8.57 -1.36 6.33
N PHE A 92 -7.85 -1.14 7.44
CA PHE A 92 -7.89 -2.02 8.62
C PHE A 92 -7.47 -1.27 9.88
N GLU A 93 -7.78 -1.84 11.05
CA GLU A 93 -7.60 -1.21 12.37
C GLU A 93 -6.16 -0.76 12.63
N SER A 94 -5.16 -1.60 12.34
CA SER A 94 -3.76 -1.23 12.61
C SER A 94 -3.26 -0.07 11.73
N ALA A 95 -3.79 0.10 10.52
CA ALA A 95 -3.51 1.26 9.69
C ALA A 95 -4.15 2.52 10.28
N SER A 96 -5.41 2.43 10.72
CA SER A 96 -6.09 3.54 11.41
C SER A 96 -5.35 3.97 12.68
N GLN A 97 -4.86 3.01 13.46
CA GLN A 97 -4.06 3.32 14.65
C GLN A 97 -2.76 4.06 14.29
N LYS A 98 -2.10 3.68 13.19
CA LYS A 98 -0.91 4.39 12.70
C LYS A 98 -1.22 5.81 12.23
N GLN A 99 -2.36 6.05 11.59
CA GLN A 99 -2.81 7.40 11.23
C GLN A 99 -2.96 8.27 12.49
N ILE A 100 -3.55 7.73 13.57
CA ILE A 100 -3.72 8.41 14.85
C ILE A 100 -2.35 8.72 15.48
N GLU A 101 -1.43 7.76 15.51
CA GLU A 101 -0.06 7.95 16.02
C GLU A 101 0.71 9.06 15.26
N ILE A 102 0.47 9.20 13.96
CA ILE A 102 1.06 10.26 13.13
C ILE A 102 0.42 11.63 13.42
N GLY A 103 -0.81 11.65 13.92
CA GLY A 103 -1.50 12.88 14.32
C GLY A 103 -2.88 13.11 13.71
N CYS A 104 -3.51 12.05 13.18
CA CYS A 104 -4.90 12.11 12.77
C CYS A 104 -5.82 12.14 14.00
N ASP A 105 -6.85 12.98 13.99
CA ASP A 105 -7.90 12.93 15.01
C ASP A 105 -8.69 11.63 14.90
N LYS A 106 -8.75 10.86 15.98
CA LYS A 106 -9.50 9.59 16.06
C LYS A 106 -10.95 9.73 15.61
N ASN A 107 -11.60 10.85 15.88
CA ASN A 107 -13.00 11.10 15.51
C ASN A 107 -13.21 11.24 13.99
N LYS A 108 -12.14 11.48 13.23
CA LYS A 108 -12.18 11.54 11.76
C LYS A 108 -11.92 10.16 11.12
N CYS A 109 -11.30 9.22 11.86
CA CYS A 109 -10.91 7.93 11.33
C CYS A 109 -12.12 7.00 11.15
N THR A 110 -12.12 6.26 10.05
CA THR A 110 -13.14 5.25 9.72
C THR A 110 -12.45 4.11 8.97
N ILE A 111 -12.83 2.87 9.26
CA ILE A 111 -12.31 1.71 8.53
C ILE A 111 -13.26 1.42 7.37
N VAL A 112 -12.70 1.33 6.17
CA VAL A 112 -13.39 0.92 4.96
C VAL A 112 -12.52 -0.12 4.27
N GLU A 113 -12.86 -1.38 4.45
CA GLU A 113 -12.11 -2.50 3.89
C GLU A 113 -12.23 -2.56 2.36
N ASN A 114 -11.23 -3.15 1.71
CA ASN A 114 -11.33 -3.41 0.27
C ASN A 114 -12.42 -4.44 -0.03
N GLY A 115 -13.22 -4.14 -1.04
CA GLY A 115 -14.22 -5.06 -1.55
C GLY A 115 -13.72 -5.90 -2.72
N ILE A 116 -14.38 -7.03 -2.93
CA ILE A 116 -14.22 -7.87 -4.12
C ILE A 116 -15.58 -8.10 -4.78
N HIS A 117 -15.57 -8.30 -6.09
CA HIS A 117 -16.77 -8.71 -6.83
C HIS A 117 -17.07 -10.20 -6.60
N SER A 118 -17.79 -10.51 -5.53
CA SER A 118 -18.15 -11.91 -5.17
C SER A 118 -18.92 -12.63 -6.27
N GLU A 119 -19.63 -11.90 -7.11
CA GLU A 119 -20.37 -12.43 -8.26
C GLU A 119 -19.48 -13.24 -9.22
N CYS A 120 -18.22 -12.81 -9.39
CA CYS A 120 -17.26 -13.51 -10.26
C CYS A 120 -16.91 -14.92 -9.77
N PHE A 121 -17.24 -15.26 -8.52
CA PHE A 121 -16.86 -16.52 -7.89
C PHE A 121 -18.06 -17.45 -7.63
N LYS A 122 -19.30 -16.99 -7.87
CA LYS A 122 -20.52 -17.74 -7.54
C LYS A 122 -20.65 -19.08 -8.26
N ASP A 123 -20.20 -19.13 -9.51
CA ASP A 123 -20.35 -20.31 -10.39
C ASP A 123 -19.02 -21.06 -10.59
N MET A 124 -18.00 -20.77 -9.78
CA MET A 124 -16.73 -21.49 -9.89
C MET A 124 -16.89 -22.92 -9.33
N PRO A 125 -16.63 -23.96 -10.14
CA PRO A 125 -16.71 -25.32 -9.65
C PRO A 125 -15.62 -25.56 -8.59
N PHE A 126 -16.01 -26.13 -7.47
CA PHE A 126 -15.02 -26.63 -6.51
C PHE A 126 -14.19 -27.73 -7.18
N ARG A 127 -12.87 -27.64 -6.99
CA ARG A 127 -11.97 -28.70 -7.42
C ARG A 127 -12.39 -30.00 -6.71
N LYS A 128 -12.49 -31.11 -7.46
CA LYS A 128 -12.60 -32.41 -6.84
C LYS A 128 -11.38 -32.68 -5.99
N SER A 129 -11.59 -33.18 -4.78
CA SER A 129 -10.50 -33.65 -3.92
C SER A 129 -9.73 -34.73 -4.66
N ASP A 130 -8.46 -34.50 -4.86
CA ASP A 130 -7.46 -35.51 -5.16
C ASP A 130 -6.63 -35.74 -3.89
N ASP A 131 -5.84 -36.79 -3.85
CA ASP A 131 -5.03 -37.13 -2.65
C ASP A 131 -3.85 -36.15 -2.48
N SER A 132 -3.63 -35.20 -3.42
CA SER A 132 -2.55 -34.21 -3.37
C SER A 132 -2.96 -32.93 -2.67
N VAL A 133 -2.08 -32.39 -1.83
CA VAL A 133 -2.23 -31.06 -1.25
C VAL A 133 -1.67 -30.03 -2.22
N ASN A 134 -2.52 -29.10 -2.65
CA ASN A 134 -2.14 -28.05 -3.58
C ASN A 134 -2.20 -26.69 -2.89
N ILE A 135 -1.05 -26.03 -2.80
CA ILE A 135 -0.88 -24.69 -2.22
C ILE A 135 -0.78 -23.70 -3.37
N GLY A 136 -1.69 -22.75 -3.43
CA GLY A 136 -1.69 -21.66 -4.43
C GLY A 136 -1.33 -20.33 -3.81
N ALA A 137 -0.38 -19.61 -4.40
CA ALA A 137 -0.05 -18.23 -4.04
C ALA A 137 -0.27 -17.31 -5.25
N PHE A 138 -1.21 -16.37 -5.13
CA PHE A 138 -1.47 -15.32 -6.11
C PHE A 138 -0.75 -14.06 -5.66
N LEU A 139 0.33 -13.69 -6.36
CA LEU A 139 1.18 -12.60 -5.92
C LEU A 139 1.96 -11.99 -7.11
N ARG A 140 2.42 -10.76 -6.94
CA ARG A 140 3.40 -10.16 -7.86
C ARG A 140 4.80 -10.62 -7.46
N PHE A 141 5.61 -11.06 -8.43
CA PHE A 141 7.02 -11.36 -8.20
C PHE A 141 7.78 -10.06 -7.95
N ALA A 142 8.01 -9.75 -6.69
CA ALA A 142 8.74 -8.57 -6.24
C ALA A 142 9.38 -8.86 -4.87
N PRO A 143 10.55 -8.29 -4.55
CA PRO A 143 11.28 -8.54 -3.28
C PRO A 143 10.40 -8.35 -2.03
N ILE A 144 9.53 -7.35 -2.01
CA ILE A 144 8.62 -7.07 -0.90
C ILE A 144 7.63 -8.21 -0.60
N LYS A 145 7.41 -9.14 -1.54
CA LYS A 145 6.53 -10.31 -1.35
C LYS A 145 7.25 -11.51 -0.76
N ASP A 146 8.57 -11.43 -0.66
CA ASP A 146 9.43 -12.44 -0.04
C ASP A 146 9.16 -13.88 -0.50
N ILE A 147 9.08 -14.05 -1.81
CA ILE A 147 8.76 -15.34 -2.45
C ILE A 147 9.85 -16.38 -2.17
N LYS A 148 11.10 -15.93 -2.00
CA LYS A 148 12.21 -16.83 -1.68
C LYS A 148 11.97 -17.57 -0.36
N THR A 149 11.52 -16.87 0.68
CA THR A 149 11.14 -17.50 1.95
C THR A 149 10.00 -18.50 1.77
N LEU A 150 9.00 -18.20 0.93
CA LEU A 150 7.93 -19.15 0.62
C LEU A 150 8.46 -20.42 -0.07
N ILE A 151 9.39 -20.29 -1.03
CA ILE A 151 10.03 -21.42 -1.72
C ILE A 151 10.81 -22.27 -0.72
N TYR A 152 11.63 -21.67 0.16
CA TYR A 152 12.35 -22.41 1.18
C TYR A 152 11.41 -23.11 2.16
N ALA A 153 10.37 -22.45 2.62
CA ALA A 153 9.37 -23.06 3.50
C ALA A 153 8.66 -24.24 2.83
N PHE A 154 8.36 -24.14 1.54
CA PHE A 154 7.79 -25.25 0.78
C PHE A 154 8.79 -26.42 0.64
N PHE A 155 10.07 -26.12 0.38
CA PHE A 155 11.10 -27.15 0.33
C PHE A 155 11.18 -27.94 1.67
N GLU A 156 11.13 -27.27 2.81
CA GLU A 156 11.09 -27.93 4.11
C GLU A 156 9.83 -28.81 4.29
N LEU A 157 8.70 -28.43 3.70
CA LEU A 157 7.48 -29.22 3.72
C LEU A 157 7.62 -30.51 2.87
N THR A 158 8.29 -30.46 1.71
CA THR A 158 8.51 -31.64 0.87
C THR A 158 9.35 -32.72 1.53
N GLN A 159 10.12 -32.36 2.59
CA GLN A 159 10.85 -33.34 3.38
C GLN A 159 10.00 -34.11 4.39
N LYS A 160 8.74 -33.68 4.58
CA LYS A 160 7.84 -34.21 5.62
C LYS A 160 6.54 -34.75 5.05
N LEU A 161 6.13 -34.30 3.88
CA LEU A 161 4.88 -34.65 3.23
C LEU A 161 5.15 -35.05 1.78
N ASP A 162 4.55 -36.15 1.37
CA ASP A 162 4.48 -36.55 -0.02
C ASP A 162 3.26 -35.90 -0.70
N ASP A 163 3.22 -35.89 -2.02
CA ASP A 163 2.08 -35.42 -2.84
C ASP A 163 1.61 -34.01 -2.56
N ILE A 164 2.57 -33.08 -2.35
CA ILE A 164 2.30 -31.66 -2.21
C ILE A 164 2.81 -30.86 -3.41
N ASN A 165 2.05 -29.83 -3.81
CA ASN A 165 2.41 -28.96 -4.91
C ASN A 165 2.30 -27.50 -4.49
N LEU A 166 3.23 -26.64 -4.95
CA LEU A 166 3.17 -25.19 -4.82
C LEU A 166 2.99 -24.54 -6.20
N TYR A 167 1.94 -23.76 -6.34
CA TYR A 167 1.64 -22.98 -7.53
C TYR A 167 1.85 -21.49 -7.23
N LEU A 168 2.83 -20.88 -7.89
CA LEU A 168 3.10 -19.44 -7.81
C LEU A 168 2.53 -18.77 -9.06
N LEU A 169 1.52 -17.93 -8.89
CA LEU A 169 0.76 -17.32 -9.97
C LEU A 169 0.81 -15.79 -9.85
N GLY A 170 1.22 -15.11 -10.93
CA GLY A 170 1.21 -13.66 -10.99
C GLY A 170 2.21 -13.08 -11.97
N GLY A 171 2.13 -11.77 -12.15
CA GLY A 171 3.06 -11.01 -12.98
C GLY A 171 4.30 -10.55 -12.20
N THR A 172 5.22 -9.89 -12.90
CA THR A 172 6.38 -9.23 -12.30
C THR A 172 6.61 -7.87 -12.94
N ASP A 173 7.16 -6.95 -12.13
CA ASP A 173 7.78 -5.71 -12.60
C ASP A 173 9.31 -5.77 -12.41
N ASP A 174 9.84 -6.92 -11.92
CA ASP A 174 11.24 -7.18 -11.61
C ASP A 174 11.62 -8.58 -12.13
N GLU A 175 12.04 -8.64 -13.39
CA GLU A 175 12.40 -9.91 -14.03
C GLU A 175 13.64 -10.56 -13.38
N GLU A 176 14.60 -9.77 -12.85
CA GLU A 176 15.77 -10.29 -12.17
C GLU A 176 15.38 -11.07 -10.92
N TYR A 177 14.54 -10.49 -10.07
CA TYR A 177 14.02 -11.17 -8.87
C TYR A 177 13.23 -12.43 -9.21
N LYS A 178 12.44 -12.40 -10.29
CA LYS A 178 11.69 -13.58 -10.75
C LYS A 178 12.63 -14.70 -11.23
N GLU A 179 13.68 -14.35 -11.97
CA GLU A 179 14.70 -15.33 -12.41
C GLU A 179 15.44 -15.95 -11.21
N GLU A 180 15.76 -15.17 -10.19
CA GLU A 180 16.34 -15.68 -8.93
C GLU A 180 15.37 -16.66 -8.22
N CYS A 181 14.09 -16.37 -8.17
CA CYS A 181 13.08 -17.29 -7.62
C CYS A 181 12.99 -18.59 -8.43
N ILE A 182 13.03 -18.50 -9.77
CA ILE A 182 13.03 -19.70 -10.64
C ILE A 182 14.30 -20.54 -10.44
N ALA A 183 15.44 -19.89 -10.23
CA ALA A 183 16.71 -20.59 -9.98
C ALA A 183 16.70 -21.38 -8.66
N LEU A 184 15.95 -20.92 -7.65
CA LEU A 184 15.80 -21.63 -6.37
C LEU A 184 14.92 -22.87 -6.47
N ILE A 185 14.06 -22.98 -7.49
CA ILE A 185 13.13 -24.10 -7.68
C ILE A 185 13.80 -25.26 -8.44
N LYS A 186 14.87 -24.99 -9.18
CA LYS A 186 15.65 -25.96 -9.97
C LYS A 186 16.67 -26.72 -9.11
#